data_2720ce60c4b242e481952260371e88e4
#
_entry.id   2720ce60c4b242e481952260371e88e4
#
_cell.length_a   1.000
_cell.length_b   1.000
_cell.length_c   1.000
_cell.angle_alpha   90.00
_cell.angle_beta   90.00
_cell.angle_gamma   90.00
#
_symmetry.space_group_name_H-M   'P 1'
#
loop_
_entity.id
_entity.type
_entity.pdbx_description
1 polymer ?
#
loop_
_entity_poly.entity_id
_entity_poly.type
_entity_poly.pdbx_seq_one_letter_code
_entity_poly.pdbx_strand_id
1 'polypeptide(L)'
;MQQYEDIRVEKADGFYSTTSFSKKANDEAHFAPVDKGFGAWSFLIAAFFVEVVVWGFPNAYGAFLVDYLKNPSYATQGHASSLLPLIGPLSSGIMYCMSPLTYPLVGRFPRCRRFSIWIGAIIVFCSLLAASYAKKVSVLVALQGVVYALGGCMIYAPCVYYMSEWFVERRGLANGVIDAGTAVGGLALPLMLPSLLSEHGSAKTLRYLSIVELGVLCITLPFIKARLPESKVHGPPARAAASRVWMKDSRLLFVLSASTLQGLGYFVPILWLPTYATSLGLSASNSSLALALLNGASMVGRLSMGTLSDRFNVWFLAASTLALTCLSTFILWGVLSYSLAGVLAFGVIYGCAAGGWTSMWTALIRPVSKSDPAISTSIFGVLMFSRGVGNILSTPVSTALQGAHGSLLAAGLSRRSLQETGYTAAEGQYENMILYVGSCFAGATIITVVGWIYEVRHHRS
;
A
#
# COMPACT_ATOMS: atom_id res chain seq x y z
N MET A 1 11.26 -16.99 64.19
CA MET A 1 9.92 -16.98 63.58
C MET A 1 9.89 -16.24 62.23
N GLN A 2 10.57 -15.12 62.07
CA GLN A 2 10.64 -14.38 60.81
C GLN A 2 11.25 -15.14 59.66
N GLN A 3 12.28 -15.94 59.90
CA GLN A 3 12.98 -16.73 58.85
C GLN A 3 12.13 -17.89 58.26
N TYR A 4 11.09 -18.33 59.00
CA TYR A 4 10.16 -19.34 58.50
C TYR A 4 8.99 -18.79 57.68
N GLU A 5 8.63 -17.52 57.89
CA GLU A 5 7.63 -16.84 57.06
C GLU A 5 8.19 -16.47 55.69
N ASP A 6 9.44 -16.00 55.63
CA ASP A 6 10.09 -15.64 54.37
C ASP A 6 10.25 -16.85 53.41
N ILE A 7 10.54 -18.05 53.97
CA ILE A 7 10.64 -19.28 53.18
C ILE A 7 9.26 -19.73 52.65
N ARG A 8 8.18 -19.45 53.38
CA ARG A 8 6.82 -19.77 52.91
C ARG A 8 6.33 -18.81 51.81
N VAL A 9 6.67 -17.53 51.88
CA VAL A 9 6.32 -16.54 50.86
C VAL A 9 7.10 -16.82 49.58
N GLU A 10 8.41 -17.13 49.67
CA GLU A 10 9.22 -17.44 48.48
C GLU A 10 8.76 -18.73 47.76
N LYS A 11 8.31 -19.76 48.52
CA LYS A 11 7.70 -20.97 47.94
C LYS A 11 6.30 -20.69 47.33
N ALA A 12 5.53 -19.79 47.90
CA ALA A 12 4.22 -19.43 47.35
C ALA A 12 4.36 -18.69 46.02
N ASP A 13 5.31 -17.75 45.92
CA ASP A 13 5.55 -16.99 44.68
C ASP A 13 6.10 -17.89 43.55
N GLY A 14 6.99 -18.83 43.87
CA GLY A 14 7.49 -19.83 42.93
C GLY A 14 6.41 -20.79 42.42
N PHE A 15 5.45 -21.15 43.27
CA PHE A 15 4.34 -22.04 42.90
C PHE A 15 3.30 -21.32 42.02
N TYR A 16 3.00 -20.06 42.29
CA TYR A 16 2.12 -19.26 41.47
C TYR A 16 2.73 -18.96 40.09
N SER A 17 4.03 -18.73 40.00
CA SER A 17 4.70 -18.49 38.72
C SER A 17 4.73 -19.76 37.86
N THR A 18 4.99 -20.92 38.37
CA THR A 18 5.01 -22.21 37.65
C THR A 18 3.61 -22.64 37.21
N THR A 19 2.57 -22.44 38.01
CA THR A 19 1.18 -22.72 37.61
C THR A 19 0.66 -21.75 36.56
N SER A 20 1.07 -20.48 36.61
CA SER A 20 0.70 -19.51 35.57
C SER A 20 1.41 -19.78 34.26
N PHE A 21 2.67 -20.19 34.25
CA PHE A 21 3.41 -20.60 33.07
C PHE A 21 2.84 -21.90 32.47
N SER A 22 2.54 -22.92 33.29
CA SER A 22 1.93 -24.19 32.84
C SER A 22 0.53 -23.96 32.24
N LYS A 23 -0.29 -23.13 32.87
CA LYS A 23 -1.62 -22.79 32.35
C LYS A 23 -1.57 -22.01 31.04
N LYS A 24 -0.59 -21.11 30.89
CA LYS A 24 -0.35 -20.36 29.66
C LYS A 24 0.15 -21.27 28.53
N ALA A 25 1.06 -22.19 28.83
CA ALA A 25 1.57 -23.18 27.88
C ALA A 25 0.46 -24.19 27.43
N ASN A 26 -0.39 -24.64 28.34
CA ASN A 26 -1.54 -25.51 28.03
C ASN A 26 -2.63 -24.77 27.25
N ASP A 27 -2.86 -23.48 27.54
CA ASP A 27 -3.81 -22.66 26.79
C ASP A 27 -3.30 -22.37 25.35
N GLU A 28 -1.98 -22.24 25.15
CA GLU A 28 -1.39 -22.07 23.83
C GLU A 28 -1.41 -23.37 22.98
N ALA A 29 -1.33 -24.53 23.61
CA ALA A 29 -1.44 -25.83 22.93
C ALA A 29 -2.82 -26.09 22.28
N HIS A 30 -3.86 -25.37 22.69
CA HIS A 30 -5.22 -25.48 22.13
C HIS A 30 -5.49 -24.53 20.94
N PHE A 31 -4.56 -23.61 20.59
CA PHE A 31 -4.77 -22.69 19.46
C PHE A 31 -4.13 -23.20 18.17
N ALA A 32 -4.69 -22.78 17.04
CA ALA A 32 -4.10 -23.04 15.75
C ALA A 32 -2.62 -22.55 15.72
N PRO A 33 -1.70 -23.32 15.10
CA PRO A 33 -0.28 -22.98 15.08
C PRO A 33 -0.04 -21.66 14.33
N VAL A 34 0.94 -20.88 14.80
CA VAL A 34 1.40 -19.65 14.17
C VAL A 34 2.29 -20.02 12.98
N ASP A 35 2.23 -19.21 11.90
CA ASP A 35 3.05 -19.37 10.68
C ASP A 35 2.87 -20.71 9.93
N LYS A 36 1.95 -21.58 10.37
CA LYS A 36 1.78 -22.95 9.87
C LYS A 36 0.31 -23.37 9.84
N GLY A 37 0.06 -24.44 9.08
CA GLY A 37 -1.25 -25.10 9.04
C GLY A 37 -2.24 -24.42 8.09
N PHE A 38 -3.35 -25.14 7.83
CA PHE A 38 -4.38 -24.72 6.88
C PHE A 38 -4.99 -23.35 7.23
N GLY A 39 -5.20 -23.05 8.52
CA GLY A 39 -5.82 -21.80 8.96
C GLY A 39 -5.00 -20.56 8.58
N ALA A 40 -3.67 -20.59 8.77
CA ALA A 40 -2.78 -19.49 8.42
C ALA A 40 -2.71 -19.26 6.91
N TRP A 41 -2.53 -20.32 6.14
CA TRP A 41 -2.39 -20.21 4.68
C TRP A 41 -3.70 -19.89 3.98
N SER A 42 -4.84 -20.45 4.44
CA SER A 42 -6.16 -20.08 3.91
C SER A 42 -6.52 -18.62 4.19
N PHE A 43 -6.18 -18.12 5.40
CA PHE A 43 -6.27 -16.69 5.71
C PHE A 43 -5.43 -15.86 4.74
N LEU A 44 -4.17 -16.25 4.51
CA LEU A 44 -3.23 -15.50 3.66
C LEU A 44 -3.72 -15.39 2.22
N ILE A 45 -4.18 -16.51 1.65
CA ILE A 45 -4.75 -16.54 0.30
C ILE A 45 -6.03 -15.68 0.23
N ALA A 46 -6.89 -15.78 1.22
CA ALA A 46 -8.10 -14.97 1.27
C ALA A 46 -7.79 -13.47 1.39
N ALA A 47 -6.82 -13.09 2.23
CA ALA A 47 -6.38 -11.71 2.38
C ALA A 47 -5.74 -11.14 1.09
N PHE A 48 -5.01 -11.98 0.33
CA PHE A 48 -4.51 -11.62 -1.00
C PHE A 48 -5.66 -11.26 -1.95
N PHE A 49 -6.73 -12.07 -2.02
CA PHE A 49 -7.87 -11.76 -2.89
C PHE A 49 -8.69 -10.55 -2.40
N VAL A 50 -8.79 -10.36 -1.09
CA VAL A 50 -9.36 -9.12 -0.52
C VAL A 50 -8.58 -7.90 -0.99
N GLU A 51 -7.26 -7.98 -1.01
CA GLU A 51 -6.37 -6.91 -1.49
C GLU A 51 -6.58 -6.64 -2.99
N VAL A 52 -6.70 -7.71 -3.81
CA VAL A 52 -7.01 -7.59 -5.24
C VAL A 52 -8.30 -6.81 -5.47
N VAL A 53 -9.36 -7.11 -4.70
CA VAL A 53 -10.67 -6.46 -4.83
C VAL A 53 -10.59 -5.01 -4.33
N VAL A 54 -10.18 -4.80 -3.09
CA VAL A 54 -10.25 -3.50 -2.41
C VAL A 54 -9.39 -2.44 -3.10
N TRP A 55 -8.19 -2.81 -3.58
CA TRP A 55 -7.26 -1.89 -4.23
C TRP A 55 -7.28 -1.97 -5.76
N GLY A 56 -7.89 -3.01 -6.33
CA GLY A 56 -7.94 -3.21 -7.77
C GLY A 56 -8.68 -2.10 -8.48
N PHE A 57 -9.92 -1.79 -8.06
CA PHE A 57 -10.73 -0.74 -8.68
C PHE A 57 -10.06 0.64 -8.64
N PRO A 58 -9.56 1.17 -7.49
CA PRO A 58 -8.87 2.44 -7.46
C PRO A 58 -7.65 2.51 -8.40
N ASN A 59 -6.88 1.44 -8.48
CA ASN A 59 -5.69 1.36 -9.34
C ASN A 59 -6.03 1.25 -10.83
N ALA A 60 -7.19 0.71 -11.17
CA ALA A 60 -7.67 0.55 -12.54
C ALA A 60 -8.62 1.67 -13.01
N TYR A 61 -8.92 2.62 -12.13
CA TYR A 61 -9.90 3.68 -12.41
C TYR A 61 -9.60 4.49 -13.69
N GLY A 62 -8.31 4.59 -14.06
CA GLY A 62 -7.91 5.30 -15.28
C GLY A 62 -8.64 4.82 -16.54
N ALA A 63 -9.01 3.54 -16.64
CA ALA A 63 -9.78 3.00 -17.75
C ALA A 63 -11.21 3.57 -17.79
N PHE A 64 -11.87 3.67 -16.64
CA PHE A 64 -13.19 4.32 -16.52
C PHE A 64 -13.13 5.80 -16.81
N LEU A 65 -12.07 6.48 -16.37
CA LEU A 65 -11.88 7.91 -16.62
C LEU A 65 -11.89 8.22 -18.12
N VAL A 66 -11.17 7.42 -18.92
CA VAL A 66 -11.14 7.59 -20.38
C VAL A 66 -12.53 7.42 -21.00
N ASP A 67 -13.31 6.44 -20.54
CA ASP A 67 -14.67 6.20 -21.00
C ASP A 67 -15.63 7.34 -20.60
N TYR A 68 -15.57 7.79 -19.35
CA TYR A 68 -16.40 8.90 -18.86
C TYR A 68 -16.12 10.21 -19.58
N LEU A 69 -14.86 10.52 -19.90
CA LEU A 69 -14.49 11.74 -20.63
C LEU A 69 -14.91 11.69 -22.11
N LYS A 70 -15.04 10.49 -22.69
CA LYS A 70 -15.57 10.30 -24.05
C LYS A 70 -17.09 10.35 -24.10
N ASN A 71 -17.78 10.06 -23.00
CA ASN A 71 -19.24 10.01 -22.95
C ASN A 71 -19.82 11.43 -22.78
N PRO A 72 -20.57 11.97 -23.79
CA PRO A 72 -21.13 13.30 -23.70
C PRO A 72 -22.03 13.52 -22.48
N SER A 73 -22.71 12.46 -22.00
CA SER A 73 -23.61 12.56 -20.85
C SER A 73 -22.89 12.99 -19.56
N TYR A 74 -21.60 12.73 -19.45
CA TYR A 74 -20.76 13.14 -18.32
C TYR A 74 -19.83 14.29 -18.66
N ALA A 75 -19.19 14.26 -19.84
CA ALA A 75 -18.18 15.24 -20.24
C ALA A 75 -18.72 16.67 -20.35
N THR A 76 -20.00 16.84 -20.70
CA THR A 76 -20.64 18.16 -20.81
C THR A 76 -21.12 18.76 -19.50
N GLN A 77 -21.06 17.98 -18.38
CA GLN A 77 -21.47 18.51 -17.08
C GLN A 77 -20.43 19.49 -16.52
N GLY A 78 -20.90 20.52 -15.82
CA GLY A 78 -20.03 21.51 -15.21
C GLY A 78 -19.00 20.84 -14.27
N HIS A 79 -17.73 21.21 -14.39
CA HIS A 79 -16.59 20.69 -13.63
C HIS A 79 -16.28 19.19 -13.85
N ALA A 80 -16.83 18.53 -14.88
CA ALA A 80 -16.57 17.10 -15.15
C ALA A 80 -15.07 16.82 -15.35
N SER A 81 -14.37 17.68 -16.10
CA SER A 81 -12.94 17.56 -16.37
C SER A 81 -12.05 17.62 -15.12
N SER A 82 -12.49 18.28 -14.05
CA SER A 82 -11.77 18.35 -12.77
C SER A 82 -12.25 17.32 -11.75
N LEU A 83 -13.53 16.95 -11.77
CA LEU A 83 -14.09 16.02 -10.78
C LEU A 83 -13.86 14.54 -11.11
N LEU A 84 -13.99 14.16 -12.39
CA LEU A 84 -13.81 12.76 -12.81
C LEU A 84 -12.41 12.22 -12.49
N PRO A 85 -11.31 12.95 -12.76
CA PRO A 85 -9.96 12.45 -12.42
C PRO A 85 -9.72 12.24 -10.93
N LEU A 86 -10.52 12.88 -10.05
CA LEU A 86 -10.36 12.74 -8.60
C LEU A 86 -10.86 11.41 -8.05
N ILE A 87 -11.72 10.68 -8.74
CA ILE A 87 -12.37 9.48 -8.19
C ILE A 87 -11.36 8.42 -7.75
N GLY A 88 -10.38 8.06 -8.58
CA GLY A 88 -9.36 7.08 -8.25
C GLY A 88 -8.47 7.50 -7.07
N PRO A 89 -7.81 8.67 -7.13
CA PRO A 89 -7.03 9.20 -6.02
C PRO A 89 -7.84 9.42 -4.74
N LEU A 90 -9.11 9.83 -4.84
CA LEU A 90 -10.00 10.00 -3.68
C LEU A 90 -10.33 8.65 -3.04
N SER A 91 -10.61 7.63 -3.83
CA SER A 91 -10.90 6.29 -3.33
C SER A 91 -9.71 5.71 -2.57
N SER A 92 -8.54 5.64 -3.18
CA SER A 92 -7.33 5.15 -2.52
C SER A 92 -6.86 6.08 -1.40
N GLY A 93 -6.94 7.41 -1.59
CA GLY A 93 -6.53 8.41 -0.61
C GLY A 93 -7.33 8.34 0.69
N ILE A 94 -8.66 8.17 0.61
CA ILE A 94 -9.51 7.98 1.81
C ILE A 94 -9.11 6.70 2.53
N MET A 95 -8.90 5.57 1.82
CA MET A 95 -8.47 4.32 2.45
C MET A 95 -7.14 4.48 3.18
N TYR A 96 -6.18 5.17 2.60
CA TYR A 96 -4.91 5.48 3.25
C TYR A 96 -5.09 6.42 4.45
N CYS A 97 -5.80 7.54 4.27
CA CYS A 97 -5.89 8.58 5.29
C CYS A 97 -6.76 8.20 6.48
N MET A 98 -7.74 7.30 6.30
CA MET A 98 -8.58 6.80 7.39
C MET A 98 -7.91 5.72 8.25
N SER A 99 -6.78 5.18 7.82
CA SER A 99 -6.10 4.07 8.50
C SER A 99 -5.68 4.37 9.95
N PRO A 100 -5.18 5.57 10.35
CA PRO A 100 -4.87 5.86 11.75
C PRO A 100 -6.10 5.84 12.67
N LEU A 101 -7.29 6.01 12.10
CA LEU A 101 -8.55 5.95 12.81
C LEU A 101 -9.13 4.54 12.83
N THR A 102 -9.18 3.89 11.68
CA THR A 102 -9.83 2.57 11.51
C THR A 102 -9.06 1.45 12.17
N TYR A 103 -7.72 1.46 12.12
CA TYR A 103 -6.91 0.36 12.66
C TYR A 103 -6.95 0.27 14.19
N PRO A 104 -6.77 1.37 14.96
CA PRO A 104 -6.97 1.32 16.41
C PRO A 104 -8.40 0.95 16.81
N LEU A 105 -9.40 1.41 16.02
CA LEU A 105 -10.81 1.10 16.25
C LEU A 105 -11.07 -0.41 16.14
N VAL A 106 -10.53 -1.06 15.11
CA VAL A 106 -10.58 -2.51 14.92
C VAL A 106 -9.90 -3.25 16.09
N GLY A 107 -8.79 -2.72 16.61
CA GLY A 107 -8.14 -3.23 17.81
C GLY A 107 -9.02 -3.16 19.04
N ARG A 108 -9.75 -2.05 19.23
CA ARG A 108 -10.58 -1.78 20.41
C ARG A 108 -11.88 -2.59 20.44
N PHE A 109 -12.46 -2.92 19.30
CA PHE A 109 -13.75 -3.60 19.19
C PHE A 109 -13.65 -4.97 18.49
N PRO A 110 -13.06 -6.00 19.13
CA PRO A 110 -12.83 -7.30 18.51
C PRO A 110 -14.11 -7.96 17.97
N ARG A 111 -15.21 -7.86 18.71
CA ARG A 111 -16.52 -8.46 18.35
C ARG A 111 -17.12 -7.88 17.06
N CYS A 112 -16.78 -6.63 16.74
CA CYS A 112 -17.31 -5.97 15.54
C CYS A 112 -16.50 -6.25 14.28
N ARG A 113 -15.29 -6.82 14.36
CA ARG A 113 -14.38 -7.03 13.23
C ARG A 113 -15.01 -7.83 12.11
N ARG A 114 -15.57 -8.98 12.45
CA ARG A 114 -16.19 -9.88 11.45
C ARG A 114 -17.44 -9.26 10.83
N PHE A 115 -18.23 -8.57 11.64
CA PHE A 115 -19.41 -7.85 11.17
C PHE A 115 -19.02 -6.68 10.25
N SER A 116 -17.98 -5.93 10.62
CA SER A 116 -17.41 -4.84 9.80
C SER A 116 -17.02 -5.31 8.40
N ILE A 117 -16.35 -6.46 8.29
CA ILE A 117 -15.91 -7.01 7.00
C ILE A 117 -17.10 -7.26 6.08
N TRP A 118 -18.20 -7.88 6.57
CA TRP A 118 -19.39 -8.15 5.76
C TRP A 118 -20.16 -6.89 5.38
N ILE A 119 -20.27 -5.93 6.29
CA ILE A 119 -20.87 -4.62 5.97
C ILE A 119 -20.03 -3.91 4.92
N GLY A 120 -18.72 -3.91 5.07
CA GLY A 120 -17.81 -3.34 4.09
C GLY A 120 -17.99 -3.93 2.69
N ALA A 121 -18.13 -5.26 2.59
CA ALA A 121 -18.38 -5.94 1.33
C ALA A 121 -19.71 -5.52 0.68
N ILE A 122 -20.76 -5.39 1.48
CA ILE A 122 -22.06 -4.90 1.00
C ILE A 122 -21.95 -3.45 0.53
N ILE A 123 -21.23 -2.59 1.26
CA ILE A 123 -21.03 -1.19 0.89
C ILE A 123 -20.26 -1.09 -0.43
N VAL A 124 -19.15 -1.84 -0.61
CA VAL A 124 -18.39 -1.87 -1.86
C VAL A 124 -19.28 -2.30 -3.02
N PHE A 125 -20.01 -3.39 -2.87
CA PHE A 125 -20.96 -3.86 -3.89
C PHE A 125 -22.02 -2.82 -4.23
N CYS A 126 -22.73 -2.30 -3.23
CA CYS A 126 -23.81 -1.31 -3.42
C CYS A 126 -23.27 -0.02 -4.04
N SER A 127 -22.07 0.39 -3.69
CA SER A 127 -21.39 1.57 -4.21
C SER A 127 -21.19 1.49 -5.71
N LEU A 128 -20.58 0.42 -6.22
CA LEU A 128 -20.35 0.24 -7.67
C LEU A 128 -21.65 -0.03 -8.41
N LEU A 129 -22.56 -0.80 -7.82
CA LEU A 129 -23.87 -1.07 -8.40
C LEU A 129 -24.69 0.22 -8.54
N ALA A 130 -24.77 1.04 -7.49
CA ALA A 130 -25.47 2.33 -7.53
C ALA A 130 -24.80 3.31 -8.50
N ALA A 131 -23.47 3.33 -8.57
CA ALA A 131 -22.72 4.14 -9.52
C ALA A 131 -23.06 3.79 -10.97
N SER A 132 -23.43 2.54 -11.26
CA SER A 132 -23.85 2.11 -12.61
C SER A 132 -25.15 2.76 -13.08
N TYR A 133 -25.94 3.33 -12.18
CA TYR A 133 -27.19 4.05 -12.48
C TYR A 133 -27.02 5.57 -12.34
N ALA A 134 -25.86 6.04 -11.91
CA ALA A 134 -25.62 7.46 -11.68
C ALA A 134 -25.56 8.22 -13.01
N LYS A 135 -26.29 9.33 -13.09
CA LYS A 135 -26.31 10.23 -14.26
C LYS A 135 -25.49 11.51 -14.03
N LYS A 136 -25.18 11.83 -12.77
CA LYS A 136 -24.42 13.03 -12.39
C LYS A 136 -23.00 12.68 -11.98
N VAL A 137 -22.04 13.48 -12.42
CA VAL A 137 -20.63 13.32 -12.09
C VAL A 137 -20.40 13.38 -10.56
N SER A 138 -21.08 14.30 -9.87
CA SER A 138 -20.97 14.40 -8.40
C SER A 138 -21.41 13.13 -7.67
N VAL A 139 -22.40 12.41 -8.20
CA VAL A 139 -22.86 11.12 -7.64
C VAL A 139 -21.83 10.03 -7.90
N LEU A 140 -21.18 10.02 -9.08
CA LEU A 140 -20.07 9.09 -9.37
C LEU A 140 -18.91 9.29 -8.39
N VAL A 141 -18.53 10.57 -8.14
CA VAL A 141 -17.47 10.90 -7.16
C VAL A 141 -17.84 10.43 -5.77
N ALA A 142 -19.07 10.67 -5.32
CA ALA A 142 -19.52 10.24 -4.00
C ALA A 142 -19.53 8.71 -3.87
N LEU A 143 -20.07 8.00 -4.87
CA LEU A 143 -20.17 6.54 -4.82
C LEU A 143 -18.81 5.86 -5.03
N GLN A 144 -18.15 6.08 -6.15
CA GLN A 144 -16.90 5.39 -6.49
C GLN A 144 -15.69 5.91 -5.71
N GLY A 145 -15.68 7.19 -5.31
CA GLY A 145 -14.60 7.79 -4.54
C GLY A 145 -14.76 7.57 -3.05
N VAL A 146 -15.89 8.01 -2.46
CA VAL A 146 -16.05 8.07 -1.00
C VAL A 146 -16.67 6.78 -0.44
N VAL A 147 -17.84 6.38 -0.93
CA VAL A 147 -18.57 5.23 -0.36
C VAL A 147 -17.80 3.93 -0.57
N TYR A 148 -17.22 3.73 -1.75
CA TYR A 148 -16.34 2.59 -2.03
C TYR A 148 -15.17 2.53 -1.05
N ALA A 149 -14.50 3.67 -0.84
CA ALA A 149 -13.35 3.74 0.08
C ALA A 149 -13.72 3.41 1.52
N LEU A 150 -14.87 3.89 2.01
CA LEU A 150 -15.35 3.56 3.36
C LEU A 150 -15.60 2.06 3.52
N GLY A 151 -16.23 1.42 2.52
CA GLY A 151 -16.38 -0.03 2.48
C GLY A 151 -15.03 -0.76 2.46
N GLY A 152 -14.09 -0.30 1.65
CA GLY A 152 -12.73 -0.82 1.57
C GLY A 152 -11.99 -0.74 2.91
N CYS A 153 -12.08 0.39 3.63
CA CYS A 153 -11.51 0.54 4.98
C CYS A 153 -12.06 -0.52 5.96
N MET A 154 -13.37 -0.77 5.90
CA MET A 154 -14.05 -1.72 6.80
C MET A 154 -13.63 -3.17 6.55
N ILE A 155 -13.25 -3.52 5.32
CA ILE A 155 -12.76 -4.85 4.97
C ILE A 155 -11.27 -4.97 5.30
N TYR A 156 -10.46 -3.99 4.90
CA TYR A 156 -9.02 -4.08 4.92
C TYR A 156 -8.40 -3.99 6.33
N ALA A 157 -8.92 -3.10 7.19
CA ALA A 157 -8.36 -2.90 8.52
C ALA A 157 -8.37 -4.18 9.40
N PRO A 158 -9.44 -5.01 9.44
CA PRO A 158 -9.41 -6.30 10.13
C PRO A 158 -8.43 -7.30 9.51
N CYS A 159 -8.22 -7.30 8.18
CA CYS A 159 -7.25 -8.18 7.53
C CYS A 159 -5.83 -7.92 8.03
N VAL A 160 -5.42 -6.65 8.10
CA VAL A 160 -4.11 -6.25 8.64
C VAL A 160 -3.95 -6.67 10.10
N TYR A 161 -5.02 -6.52 10.91
CA TYR A 161 -4.99 -6.94 12.30
C TYR A 161 -4.81 -8.46 12.44
N TYR A 162 -5.62 -9.24 11.74
CA TYR A 162 -5.56 -10.70 11.80
C TYR A 162 -4.25 -11.26 11.24
N MET A 163 -3.66 -10.60 10.24
CA MET A 163 -2.34 -10.99 9.73
C MET A 163 -1.30 -11.02 10.85
N SER A 164 -1.32 -10.04 11.76
CA SER A 164 -0.39 -10.00 12.89
C SER A 164 -0.64 -11.04 13.98
N GLU A 165 -1.84 -11.65 14.01
CA GLU A 165 -2.17 -12.80 14.88
C GLU A 165 -1.73 -14.16 14.28
N TRP A 166 -1.86 -14.31 12.95
CA TRP A 166 -1.53 -15.54 12.24
C TRP A 166 -0.03 -15.70 11.94
N PHE A 167 0.67 -14.58 11.68
CA PHE A 167 2.08 -14.58 11.27
C PHE A 167 2.93 -13.78 12.25
N VAL A 168 3.96 -14.42 12.81
CA VAL A 168 4.90 -13.83 13.78
C VAL A 168 6.32 -13.86 13.24
N GLU A 169 6.82 -15.02 12.80
CA GLU A 169 8.17 -15.19 12.24
C GLU A 169 8.21 -14.78 10.76
N ARG A 170 7.13 -15.08 10.01
CA ARG A 170 7.01 -14.85 8.56
C ARG A 170 6.12 -13.66 8.22
N ARG A 171 6.15 -12.62 9.06
CA ARG A 171 5.31 -11.41 8.84
C ARG A 171 5.63 -10.67 7.56
N GLY A 172 6.92 -10.59 7.18
CA GLY A 172 7.35 -9.95 5.95
C GLY A 172 6.83 -10.71 4.73
N LEU A 173 6.96 -12.04 4.71
CA LEU A 173 6.36 -12.88 3.66
C LEU A 173 4.85 -12.67 3.58
N ALA A 174 4.15 -12.74 4.72
CA ALA A 174 2.70 -12.60 4.75
C ALA A 174 2.24 -11.23 4.22
N ASN A 175 2.89 -10.15 4.67
CA ASN A 175 2.62 -8.80 4.17
C ASN A 175 2.94 -8.69 2.67
N GLY A 176 4.06 -9.27 2.22
CA GLY A 176 4.44 -9.29 0.81
C GLY A 176 3.41 -10.00 -0.08
N VAL A 177 2.85 -11.13 0.38
CA VAL A 177 1.79 -11.87 -0.33
C VAL A 177 0.50 -11.05 -0.38
N ILE A 178 0.08 -10.47 0.73
CA ILE A 178 -1.13 -9.62 0.78
C ILE A 178 -0.96 -8.43 -0.15
N ASP A 179 0.12 -7.67 0.01
CA ASP A 179 0.42 -6.48 -0.81
C ASP A 179 0.53 -6.82 -2.31
N ALA A 180 1.00 -8.02 -2.68
CA ALA A 180 1.06 -8.47 -4.08
C ALA A 180 -0.33 -8.48 -4.74
N GLY A 181 -1.42 -8.64 -3.96
CA GLY A 181 -2.79 -8.52 -4.44
C GLY A 181 -3.08 -7.17 -5.08
N THR A 182 -2.59 -6.06 -4.49
CA THR A 182 -2.71 -4.72 -5.10
C THR A 182 -2.07 -4.67 -6.50
N ALA A 183 -0.88 -5.28 -6.65
CA ALA A 183 -0.17 -5.30 -7.93
C ALA A 183 -0.89 -6.16 -8.97
N VAL A 184 -1.47 -7.30 -8.55
CA VAL A 184 -2.28 -8.16 -9.43
C VAL A 184 -3.56 -7.45 -9.88
N GLY A 185 -4.28 -6.78 -8.96
CA GLY A 185 -5.44 -5.95 -9.31
C GLY A 185 -5.08 -4.82 -10.29
N GLY A 186 -3.97 -4.11 -10.01
CA GLY A 186 -3.45 -3.05 -10.87
C GLY A 186 -2.86 -3.53 -12.21
N LEU A 187 -2.60 -4.82 -12.38
CA LEU A 187 -2.20 -5.42 -13.65
C LEU A 187 -3.40 -5.96 -14.42
N ALA A 188 -4.23 -6.78 -13.78
CA ALA A 188 -5.30 -7.53 -14.44
C ALA A 188 -6.45 -6.63 -14.90
N LEU A 189 -6.93 -5.73 -14.03
CA LEU A 189 -8.08 -4.90 -14.36
C LEU A 189 -7.83 -3.93 -15.52
N PRO A 190 -6.71 -3.17 -15.60
CA PRO A 190 -6.44 -2.31 -16.75
C PRO A 190 -6.30 -3.06 -18.08
N LEU A 191 -5.96 -4.34 -18.08
CA LEU A 191 -5.92 -5.17 -19.28
C LEU A 191 -7.31 -5.64 -19.72
N MET A 192 -8.21 -5.90 -18.78
CA MET A 192 -9.56 -6.41 -19.06
C MET A 192 -10.59 -5.30 -19.29
N LEU A 193 -10.51 -4.21 -18.54
CA LEU A 193 -11.52 -3.14 -18.56
C LEU A 193 -11.69 -2.45 -19.91
N PRO A 194 -10.64 -2.13 -20.69
CA PRO A 194 -10.84 -1.46 -21.99
C PRO A 194 -11.74 -2.24 -22.94
N SER A 195 -11.62 -3.56 -23.02
CA SER A 195 -12.49 -4.41 -23.85
C SER A 195 -13.92 -4.40 -23.35
N LEU A 196 -14.11 -4.56 -22.02
CA LEU A 196 -15.44 -4.54 -21.41
C LEU A 196 -16.13 -3.17 -21.56
N LEU A 197 -15.38 -2.08 -21.43
CA LEU A 197 -15.89 -0.72 -21.58
C LEU A 197 -16.28 -0.43 -23.04
N SER A 198 -15.48 -0.88 -24.01
CA SER A 198 -15.79 -0.67 -25.44
C SER A 198 -17.00 -1.47 -25.91
N GLU A 199 -17.22 -2.67 -25.38
CA GLU A 199 -18.34 -3.52 -25.78
C GLU A 199 -19.64 -3.23 -25.02
N HIS A 200 -19.54 -2.90 -23.74
CA HIS A 200 -20.70 -2.86 -22.84
C HIS A 200 -20.97 -1.49 -22.25
N GLY A 201 -20.01 -0.56 -22.35
CA GLY A 201 -20.05 0.77 -21.73
C GLY A 201 -19.84 0.73 -20.20
N SER A 202 -19.58 1.90 -19.60
CA SER A 202 -19.23 2.03 -18.18
C SER A 202 -20.30 1.49 -17.24
N ALA A 203 -21.60 1.73 -17.53
CA ALA A 203 -22.69 1.32 -16.66
C ALA A 203 -22.80 -0.22 -16.50
N LYS A 204 -22.75 -0.99 -17.61
CA LYS A 204 -22.79 -2.45 -17.56
C LYS A 204 -21.50 -3.02 -16.98
N THR A 205 -20.35 -2.46 -17.32
CA THR A 205 -19.05 -2.88 -16.80
C THR A 205 -19.00 -2.73 -15.28
N LEU A 206 -19.51 -1.62 -14.72
CA LEU A 206 -19.61 -1.46 -13.25
C LEU A 206 -20.51 -2.51 -12.59
N ARG A 207 -21.61 -2.90 -13.23
CA ARG A 207 -22.47 -3.98 -12.71
C ARG A 207 -21.75 -5.32 -12.70
N TYR A 208 -21.07 -5.67 -13.79
CA TYR A 208 -20.27 -6.89 -13.84
C TYR A 208 -19.18 -6.89 -12.79
N LEU A 209 -18.45 -5.78 -12.68
CA LEU A 209 -17.38 -5.63 -11.68
C LEU A 209 -17.93 -5.78 -10.26
N SER A 210 -19.04 -5.11 -9.92
CA SER A 210 -19.66 -5.20 -8.59
C SER A 210 -20.06 -6.64 -8.23
N ILE A 211 -20.64 -7.39 -9.18
CA ILE A 211 -21.03 -8.79 -8.97
C ILE A 211 -19.80 -9.68 -8.80
N VAL A 212 -18.77 -9.50 -9.62
CA VAL A 212 -17.53 -10.28 -9.54
C VAL A 212 -16.81 -10.00 -8.21
N GLU A 213 -16.68 -8.73 -7.82
CA GLU A 213 -16.08 -8.34 -6.54
C GLU A 213 -16.83 -8.94 -5.35
N LEU A 214 -18.16 -8.86 -5.34
CA LEU A 214 -18.98 -9.49 -4.29
C LEU A 214 -18.79 -11.00 -4.28
N GLY A 215 -18.78 -11.66 -5.43
CA GLY A 215 -18.55 -13.10 -5.56
C GLY A 215 -17.21 -13.53 -4.97
N VAL A 216 -16.14 -12.81 -5.32
CA VAL A 216 -14.80 -13.05 -4.75
C VAL A 216 -14.80 -12.84 -3.24
N LEU A 217 -15.40 -11.74 -2.75
CA LEU A 217 -15.50 -11.46 -1.32
C LEU A 217 -16.33 -12.54 -0.59
N CYS A 218 -17.46 -12.99 -1.13
CA CYS A 218 -18.27 -14.06 -0.52
C CYS A 218 -17.48 -15.38 -0.36
N ILE A 219 -16.58 -15.69 -1.29
CA ILE A 219 -15.74 -16.89 -1.23
C ILE A 219 -14.61 -16.72 -0.20
N THR A 220 -14.00 -15.54 -0.14
CA THR A 220 -12.78 -15.29 0.63
C THR A 220 -13.05 -14.88 2.08
N LEU A 221 -14.07 -14.06 2.35
CA LEU A 221 -14.34 -13.52 3.68
C LEU A 221 -14.61 -14.59 4.78
N PRO A 222 -15.16 -15.78 4.50
CA PRO A 222 -15.25 -16.84 5.51
C PRO A 222 -13.91 -17.27 6.11
N PHE A 223 -12.82 -17.13 5.34
CA PHE A 223 -11.45 -17.47 5.77
C PHE A 223 -10.75 -16.30 6.49
N ILE A 224 -11.28 -15.08 6.39
CA ILE A 224 -10.78 -13.91 7.13
C ILE A 224 -11.33 -13.97 8.56
N LYS A 225 -10.59 -14.64 9.43
CA LYS A 225 -10.98 -14.85 10.84
C LYS A 225 -9.79 -14.71 11.78
N ALA A 226 -10.08 -14.32 13.03
CA ALA A 226 -9.11 -14.27 14.10
C ALA A 226 -8.50 -15.66 14.37
N ARG A 227 -7.23 -15.70 14.72
CA ARG A 227 -6.58 -16.91 15.27
C ARG A 227 -6.94 -17.10 16.74
N LEU A 228 -7.02 -16.00 17.48
CA LEU A 228 -7.35 -16.00 18.90
C LEU A 228 -8.86 -15.81 19.12
N PRO A 229 -9.50 -16.51 20.06
CA PRO A 229 -10.90 -16.28 20.40
C PRO A 229 -11.11 -14.84 20.87
N GLU A 230 -12.12 -14.18 20.34
CA GLU A 230 -12.45 -12.78 20.66
C GLU A 230 -12.71 -12.55 22.16
N SER A 231 -13.16 -13.59 22.87
CA SER A 231 -13.37 -13.56 24.33
C SER A 231 -12.08 -13.48 25.15
N LYS A 232 -10.94 -13.97 24.63
CA LYS A 232 -9.64 -13.91 25.30
C LYS A 232 -8.82 -12.66 24.97
N VAL A 233 -9.25 -11.90 23.96
CA VAL A 233 -8.64 -10.59 23.58
C VAL A 233 -9.09 -9.45 24.53
N HIS A 234 -9.93 -9.76 25.52
CA HIS A 234 -10.44 -8.81 26.52
C HIS A 234 -9.43 -8.49 27.64
N GLY A 235 -8.13 -8.32 27.29
CA GLY A 235 -7.28 -7.49 28.12
C GLY A 235 -7.63 -6.02 27.86
N PRO A 236 -7.51 -5.12 28.86
CA PRO A 236 -7.58 -3.70 28.59
C PRO A 236 -6.64 -3.42 27.40
N PRO A 237 -7.03 -2.54 26.43
CA PRO A 237 -6.14 -2.16 25.35
C PRO A 237 -4.81 -1.87 25.99
N ALA A 238 -3.77 -2.61 25.58
CA ALA A 238 -2.51 -2.58 26.30
C ALA A 238 -2.21 -1.11 26.60
N ARG A 239 -2.03 -0.74 27.85
CA ARG A 239 -1.79 0.65 28.28
C ARG A 239 -0.73 1.30 27.39
N ALA A 240 0.16 0.48 26.83
CA ALA A 240 1.17 0.85 25.88
C ALA A 240 0.61 1.40 24.54
N ALA A 241 -0.45 0.82 23.97
CA ALA A 241 -1.07 1.33 22.73
C ALA A 241 -1.81 2.64 22.98
N ALA A 242 -2.45 2.79 24.15
CA ALA A 242 -3.12 4.01 24.57
C ALA A 242 -2.13 5.13 24.97
N SER A 243 -0.93 4.78 25.46
CA SER A 243 0.05 5.74 25.98
C SER A 243 0.75 6.57 24.91
N ARG A 244 0.66 6.20 23.63
CA ARG A 244 1.34 6.85 22.48
C ARG A 244 2.85 7.07 22.68
N VAL A 245 3.47 6.42 23.67
CA VAL A 245 4.93 6.51 23.94
C VAL A 245 5.74 6.06 22.73
N TRP A 246 5.23 5.06 21.98
CA TRP A 246 5.85 4.58 20.74
C TRP A 246 5.98 5.65 19.66
N MET A 247 5.15 6.71 19.66
CA MET A 247 5.25 7.84 18.72
C MET A 247 6.52 8.69 18.92
N LYS A 248 7.16 8.60 20.09
CA LYS A 248 8.40 9.32 20.42
C LYS A 248 9.65 8.50 20.08
N ASP A 249 9.51 7.26 19.62
CA ASP A 249 10.65 6.42 19.25
C ASP A 249 11.32 7.00 17.98
N SER A 250 12.59 7.36 18.08
CA SER A 250 13.34 7.94 16.96
C SER A 250 13.39 7.00 15.74
N ARG A 251 13.39 5.69 15.95
CA ARG A 251 13.36 4.69 14.86
C ARG A 251 12.10 4.82 14.02
N LEU A 252 10.95 5.01 14.69
CA LEU A 252 9.69 5.24 13.99
C LEU A 252 9.73 6.54 13.19
N LEU A 253 10.32 7.61 13.74
CA LEU A 253 10.42 8.89 13.03
C LEU A 253 11.25 8.77 11.75
N PHE A 254 12.36 8.01 11.77
CA PHE A 254 13.13 7.74 10.55
C PHE A 254 12.32 6.96 9.52
N VAL A 255 11.64 5.87 9.93
CA VAL A 255 10.80 5.06 9.02
C VAL A 255 9.64 5.89 8.46
N LEU A 256 8.98 6.71 9.28
CA LEU A 256 7.86 7.56 8.86
C LEU A 256 8.32 8.63 7.87
N SER A 257 9.43 9.31 8.15
CA SER A 257 9.98 10.33 7.25
C SER A 257 10.41 9.74 5.91
N ALA A 258 11.10 8.59 5.93
CA ALA A 258 11.47 7.88 4.71
C ALA A 258 10.23 7.42 3.92
N SER A 259 9.19 6.91 4.61
CA SER A 259 7.94 6.50 3.98
C SER A 259 7.18 7.67 3.36
N THR A 260 7.22 8.85 3.99
CA THR A 260 6.59 10.07 3.46
C THR A 260 7.25 10.49 2.15
N LEU A 261 8.58 10.59 2.13
CA LEU A 261 9.33 10.93 0.92
C LEU A 261 9.15 9.87 -0.18
N GLN A 262 9.20 8.58 0.19
CA GLN A 262 8.93 7.48 -0.74
C GLN A 262 7.51 7.60 -1.34
N GLY A 263 6.50 7.91 -0.51
CA GLY A 263 5.12 8.09 -0.95
C GLY A 263 4.95 9.26 -1.93
N LEU A 264 5.61 10.38 -1.68
CA LEU A 264 5.59 11.56 -2.55
C LEU A 264 6.16 11.28 -3.95
N GLY A 265 7.20 10.44 -4.06
CA GLY A 265 7.78 10.05 -5.34
C GLY A 265 7.09 8.86 -6.01
N TYR A 266 6.55 7.91 -5.23
CA TYR A 266 6.13 6.59 -5.71
C TYR A 266 5.00 6.62 -6.75
N PHE A 267 3.99 7.44 -6.55
CA PHE A 267 2.81 7.45 -7.40
C PHE A 267 2.99 8.19 -8.72
N VAL A 268 4.01 9.06 -8.81
CA VAL A 268 4.25 9.90 -10.00
C VAL A 268 4.55 9.07 -11.26
N PRO A 269 5.50 8.11 -11.26
CA PRO A 269 5.72 7.28 -12.44
C PRO A 269 4.51 6.40 -12.79
N ILE A 270 3.77 5.90 -11.79
CA ILE A 270 2.56 5.10 -12.04
C ILE A 270 1.52 5.92 -12.80
N LEU A 271 1.39 7.20 -12.48
CA LEU A 271 0.44 8.11 -13.13
C LEU A 271 0.91 8.53 -14.53
N TRP A 272 2.21 8.85 -14.67
CA TRP A 272 2.72 9.54 -15.84
C TRP A 272 3.45 8.66 -16.86
N LEU A 273 3.84 7.43 -16.50
CA LEU A 273 4.60 6.56 -17.42
C LEU A 273 3.88 6.28 -18.74
N PRO A 274 2.55 6.01 -18.77
CA PRO A 274 1.84 5.83 -20.04
C PRO A 274 1.84 7.10 -20.90
N THR A 275 1.61 8.25 -20.28
CA THR A 275 1.61 9.55 -20.99
C THR A 275 3.01 9.90 -21.49
N TYR A 276 4.03 9.65 -20.68
CA TYR A 276 5.43 9.80 -21.08
C TYR A 276 5.77 8.92 -22.29
N ALA A 277 5.40 7.63 -22.25
CA ALA A 277 5.62 6.71 -23.36
C ALA A 277 4.90 7.18 -24.65
N THR A 278 3.67 7.69 -24.52
CA THR A 278 2.92 8.25 -25.65
C THR A 278 3.61 9.51 -26.22
N SER A 279 4.18 10.37 -25.39
CA SER A 279 4.91 11.56 -25.84
C SER A 279 6.21 11.25 -26.60
N LEU A 280 6.76 10.04 -26.44
CA LEU A 280 7.85 9.52 -27.27
C LEU A 280 7.39 8.98 -28.64
N GLY A 281 6.10 9.08 -28.97
CA GLY A 281 5.53 8.51 -30.18
C GLY A 281 5.29 7.02 -30.14
N LEU A 282 5.35 6.39 -28.95
CA LEU A 282 5.07 4.98 -28.80
C LEU A 282 3.58 4.68 -28.92
N SER A 283 3.25 3.50 -29.44
CA SER A 283 1.85 3.07 -29.59
C SER A 283 1.15 2.97 -28.22
N ALA A 284 -0.18 3.09 -28.22
CA ALA A 284 -1.00 2.94 -27.00
C ALA A 284 -0.78 1.56 -26.33
N SER A 285 -0.55 0.52 -27.14
CA SER A 285 -0.23 -0.82 -26.64
C SER A 285 1.10 -0.85 -25.87
N ASN A 286 2.16 -0.22 -26.41
CA ASN A 286 3.47 -0.14 -25.77
C ASN A 286 3.42 0.73 -24.50
N SER A 287 2.63 1.80 -24.50
CA SER A 287 2.43 2.66 -23.34
C SER A 287 1.72 1.91 -22.19
N SER A 288 0.70 1.13 -22.53
CA SER A 288 0.00 0.26 -21.56
C SER A 288 0.91 -0.87 -21.06
N LEU A 289 1.75 -1.45 -21.94
CA LEU A 289 2.72 -2.49 -21.58
C LEU A 289 3.74 -1.98 -20.54
N ALA A 290 4.21 -0.73 -20.66
CA ALA A 290 5.14 -0.15 -19.70
C ALA A 290 4.55 -0.11 -18.28
N LEU A 291 3.30 0.32 -18.14
CA LEU A 291 2.59 0.32 -16.85
C LEU A 291 2.31 -1.09 -16.34
N ALA A 292 1.91 -1.99 -17.23
CA ALA A 292 1.67 -3.39 -16.90
C ALA A 292 2.94 -4.08 -16.36
N LEU A 293 4.10 -3.84 -16.98
CA LEU A 293 5.38 -4.36 -16.52
C LEU A 293 5.80 -3.74 -15.18
N LEU A 294 5.56 -2.44 -14.96
CA LEU A 294 5.81 -1.80 -13.67
C LEU A 294 4.99 -2.48 -12.56
N ASN A 295 3.71 -2.71 -12.77
CA ASN A 295 2.85 -3.37 -11.79
C ASN A 295 3.22 -4.86 -11.61
N GLY A 296 3.49 -5.60 -12.69
CA GLY A 296 3.93 -6.98 -12.63
C GLY A 296 5.26 -7.14 -11.88
N ALA A 297 6.24 -6.28 -12.15
CA ALA A 297 7.51 -6.25 -11.42
C ALA A 297 7.34 -5.85 -9.95
N SER A 298 6.39 -4.96 -9.64
CA SER A 298 6.03 -4.59 -8.27
C SER A 298 5.52 -5.81 -7.47
N MET A 299 4.78 -6.72 -8.09
CA MET A 299 4.39 -7.99 -7.45
C MET A 299 5.62 -8.80 -7.03
N VAL A 300 6.58 -8.98 -7.95
CA VAL A 300 7.83 -9.69 -7.67
C VAL A 300 8.61 -9.00 -6.54
N GLY A 301 8.71 -7.67 -6.60
CA GLY A 301 9.38 -6.87 -5.57
C GLY A 301 8.75 -7.03 -4.19
N ARG A 302 7.43 -7.00 -4.08
CA ARG A 302 6.68 -7.17 -2.82
C ARG A 302 6.92 -8.55 -2.21
N LEU A 303 6.83 -9.61 -3.00
CA LEU A 303 7.09 -10.97 -2.54
C LEU A 303 8.55 -11.17 -2.11
N SER A 304 9.49 -10.68 -2.92
CA SER A 304 10.92 -10.81 -2.65
C SER A 304 11.34 -10.03 -1.40
N MET A 305 11.01 -8.73 -1.32
CA MET A 305 11.39 -7.89 -0.19
C MET A 305 10.66 -8.29 1.09
N GLY A 306 9.41 -8.72 1.00
CA GLY A 306 8.70 -9.31 2.14
C GLY A 306 9.44 -10.53 2.70
N THR A 307 9.79 -11.50 1.85
CA THR A 307 10.51 -12.71 2.25
C THR A 307 11.93 -12.43 2.75
N LEU A 308 12.65 -11.54 2.06
CA LEU A 308 14.02 -11.17 2.44
C LEU A 308 14.06 -10.40 3.76
N SER A 309 13.03 -9.59 4.07
CA SER A 309 12.95 -8.83 5.32
C SER A 309 12.81 -9.71 6.57
N ASP A 310 12.34 -10.95 6.41
CA ASP A 310 12.27 -11.92 7.50
C ASP A 310 13.64 -12.62 7.78
N ARG A 311 14.62 -12.51 6.85
CA ARG A 311 15.91 -13.22 6.92
C ARG A 311 17.12 -12.32 7.03
N PHE A 312 17.06 -11.13 6.44
CA PHE A 312 18.16 -10.19 6.34
C PHE A 312 17.91 -8.92 7.15
N ASN A 313 18.95 -8.14 7.35
CA ASN A 313 18.81 -6.85 8.01
C ASN A 313 17.88 -5.93 7.19
N VAL A 314 16.75 -5.58 7.80
CA VAL A 314 15.68 -4.83 7.11
C VAL A 314 16.11 -3.40 6.76
N TRP A 315 16.97 -2.75 7.55
CA TRP A 315 17.49 -1.42 7.25
C TRP A 315 18.38 -1.42 6.01
N PHE A 316 19.23 -2.45 5.87
CA PHE A 316 20.04 -2.64 4.67
C PHE A 316 19.17 -2.85 3.43
N LEU A 317 18.16 -3.73 3.52
CA LEU A 317 17.24 -3.98 2.41
C LEU A 317 16.46 -2.71 2.04
N ALA A 318 15.97 -1.98 3.03
CA ALA A 318 15.25 -0.74 2.86
C ALA A 318 16.11 0.33 2.16
N ALA A 319 17.34 0.55 2.63
CA ALA A 319 18.27 1.49 2.00
C ALA A 319 18.63 1.08 0.57
N SER A 320 18.86 -0.23 0.33
CA SER A 320 19.21 -0.76 -1.00
C SER A 320 18.06 -0.59 -2.00
N THR A 321 16.81 -0.86 -1.61
CA THR A 321 15.65 -0.68 -2.49
C THR A 321 15.40 0.78 -2.82
N LEU A 322 15.53 1.69 -1.85
CA LEU A 322 15.37 3.12 -2.08
C LEU A 322 16.50 3.68 -2.97
N ALA A 323 17.75 3.27 -2.73
CA ALA A 323 18.90 3.65 -3.56
C ALA A 323 18.74 3.13 -4.99
N LEU A 324 18.34 1.87 -5.18
CA LEU A 324 18.08 1.29 -6.50
C LEU A 324 16.95 2.03 -7.22
N THR A 325 15.89 2.40 -6.52
CA THR A 325 14.79 3.19 -7.08
C THR A 325 15.26 4.59 -7.49
N CYS A 326 16.07 5.24 -6.66
CA CYS A 326 16.69 6.53 -6.96
C CYS A 326 17.54 6.45 -8.24
N LEU A 327 18.47 5.48 -8.30
CA LEU A 327 19.33 5.25 -9.46
C LEU A 327 18.52 4.92 -10.72
N SER A 328 17.51 4.06 -10.61
CA SER A 328 16.63 3.74 -11.74
C SER A 328 15.89 4.98 -12.25
N THR A 329 15.48 5.87 -11.37
CA THR A 329 14.79 7.11 -11.75
C THR A 329 15.74 8.06 -12.51
N PHE A 330 16.94 8.33 -11.98
CA PHE A 330 17.87 9.26 -12.65
C PHE A 330 18.50 8.66 -13.91
N ILE A 331 18.84 7.36 -13.90
CA ILE A 331 19.56 6.74 -15.02
C ILE A 331 18.59 6.16 -16.03
N LEU A 332 17.67 5.27 -15.61
CA LEU A 332 16.78 4.59 -16.57
C LEU A 332 15.72 5.55 -17.08
N TRP A 333 15.01 6.26 -16.20
CA TRP A 333 14.00 7.22 -16.67
C TRP A 333 14.64 8.49 -17.23
N GLY A 334 15.62 9.07 -16.51
CA GLY A 334 16.22 10.33 -16.89
C GLY A 334 17.15 10.25 -18.11
N VAL A 335 17.97 9.22 -18.24
CA VAL A 335 18.97 9.13 -19.32
C VAL A 335 18.53 8.16 -20.42
N LEU A 336 18.08 6.94 -20.09
CA LEU A 336 17.91 5.85 -21.06
C LEU A 336 16.51 5.69 -21.63
N SER A 337 15.49 6.38 -21.09
CA SER A 337 14.11 6.19 -21.52
C SER A 337 13.70 7.03 -22.75
N TYR A 338 14.64 7.40 -23.62
CA TYR A 338 14.34 7.92 -24.95
C TYR A 338 13.85 6.86 -25.94
N SER A 339 13.89 5.59 -25.59
CA SER A 339 13.47 4.43 -26.39
C SER A 339 12.49 3.52 -25.61
N LEU A 340 11.73 2.70 -26.35
CA LEU A 340 10.85 1.70 -25.75
C LEU A 340 11.58 0.81 -24.74
N ALA A 341 12.78 0.31 -25.10
CA ALA A 341 13.56 -0.56 -24.23
C ALA A 341 13.90 0.12 -22.91
N GLY A 342 14.29 1.41 -22.94
CA GLY A 342 14.59 2.19 -21.73
C GLY A 342 13.34 2.39 -20.84
N VAL A 343 12.19 2.72 -21.44
CA VAL A 343 10.91 2.85 -20.72
C VAL A 343 10.51 1.54 -20.04
N LEU A 344 10.61 0.42 -20.74
CA LEU A 344 10.28 -0.90 -20.19
C LEU A 344 11.26 -1.31 -19.09
N ALA A 345 12.57 -1.09 -19.29
CA ALA A 345 13.60 -1.35 -18.28
C ALA A 345 13.36 -0.52 -17.00
N PHE A 346 13.04 0.77 -17.15
CA PHE A 346 12.64 1.60 -16.03
C PHE A 346 11.43 1.03 -15.31
N GLY A 347 10.35 0.70 -16.05
CA GLY A 347 9.14 0.12 -15.47
C GLY A 347 9.43 -1.12 -14.63
N VAL A 348 10.26 -2.04 -15.14
CA VAL A 348 10.61 -3.29 -14.43
C VAL A 348 11.44 -3.01 -13.18
N ILE A 349 12.54 -2.25 -13.28
CA ILE A 349 13.46 -2.02 -12.16
C ILE A 349 12.78 -1.14 -11.09
N TYR A 350 12.10 -0.06 -11.51
CA TYR A 350 11.36 0.81 -10.61
C TYR A 350 10.23 0.05 -9.91
N GLY A 351 9.41 -0.69 -10.67
CA GLY A 351 8.33 -1.48 -10.12
C GLY A 351 8.80 -2.47 -9.07
N CYS A 352 9.84 -3.23 -9.37
CA CYS A 352 10.42 -4.21 -8.45
C CYS A 352 10.97 -3.54 -7.18
N ALA A 353 11.79 -2.51 -7.30
CA ALA A 353 12.43 -1.86 -6.18
C ALA A 353 11.44 -1.03 -5.34
N ALA A 354 10.75 -0.06 -5.95
CA ALA A 354 9.85 0.85 -5.25
C ALA A 354 8.61 0.12 -4.69
N GLY A 355 8.11 -0.90 -5.41
CA GLY A 355 6.95 -1.70 -4.99
C GLY A 355 7.20 -2.51 -3.73
N GLY A 356 8.42 -2.98 -3.51
CA GLY A 356 8.78 -3.80 -2.35
C GLY A 356 8.85 -3.05 -1.01
N TRP A 357 8.81 -1.72 -1.02
CA TRP A 357 8.95 -0.89 0.19
C TRP A 357 7.92 -1.21 1.29
N THR A 358 6.64 -1.28 0.94
CA THR A 358 5.57 -1.52 1.92
C THR A 358 5.64 -2.88 2.57
N SER A 359 6.12 -3.87 1.86
CA SER A 359 6.27 -5.24 2.38
C SER A 359 7.29 -5.36 3.51
N MET A 360 8.23 -4.42 3.61
CA MET A 360 9.23 -4.37 4.68
C MET A 360 8.75 -3.64 5.95
N TRP A 361 7.61 -2.94 5.92
CA TRP A 361 7.14 -2.13 7.04
C TRP A 361 6.97 -2.94 8.32
N THR A 362 6.41 -4.14 8.22
CA THR A 362 6.19 -5.00 9.39
C THR A 362 7.49 -5.40 10.08
N ALA A 363 8.56 -5.58 9.34
CA ALA A 363 9.90 -5.86 9.88
C ALA A 363 10.55 -4.59 10.47
N LEU A 364 10.44 -3.44 9.79
CA LEU A 364 10.97 -2.15 10.24
C LEU A 364 10.34 -1.66 11.55
N ILE A 365 9.04 -1.90 11.75
CA ILE A 365 8.33 -1.46 12.97
C ILE A 365 8.41 -2.47 14.11
N ARG A 366 8.90 -3.69 13.89
CA ARG A 366 8.97 -4.75 14.90
C ARG A 366 9.71 -4.34 16.18
N PRO A 367 10.87 -3.65 16.13
CA PRO A 367 11.58 -3.20 17.34
C PRO A 367 10.77 -2.19 18.18
N VAL A 368 9.95 -1.34 17.53
CA VAL A 368 9.11 -0.34 18.18
C VAL A 368 7.83 -0.96 18.76
N SER A 369 7.22 -1.86 18.00
CA SER A 369 5.96 -2.51 18.41
C SER A 369 6.14 -3.61 19.44
N LYS A 370 7.39 -4.09 19.66
CA LYS A 370 7.71 -5.20 20.57
C LYS A 370 6.81 -6.42 20.34
N SER A 371 6.41 -6.65 19.08
CA SER A 371 5.50 -7.70 18.66
C SER A 371 4.06 -7.61 19.22
N ASP A 372 3.67 -6.49 19.83
CA ASP A 372 2.28 -6.24 20.23
C ASP A 372 1.43 -5.96 18.97
N PRO A 373 0.39 -6.78 18.69
CA PRO A 373 -0.44 -6.61 17.50
C PRO A 373 -1.16 -5.27 17.44
N ALA A 374 -1.60 -4.73 18.58
CA ALA A 374 -2.34 -3.46 18.63
C ALA A 374 -1.42 -2.26 18.32
N ILE A 375 -0.20 -2.27 18.84
CA ILE A 375 0.81 -1.25 18.56
C ILE A 375 1.26 -1.37 17.11
N SER A 376 1.57 -2.59 16.64
CA SER A 376 1.99 -2.86 15.28
C SER A 376 0.95 -2.34 14.26
N THR A 377 -0.33 -2.65 14.47
CA THR A 377 -1.42 -2.19 13.61
C THR A 377 -1.59 -0.67 13.66
N SER A 378 -1.43 -0.05 14.83
CA SER A 378 -1.52 1.40 14.98
C SER A 378 -0.38 2.11 14.22
N ILE A 379 0.84 1.61 14.33
CA ILE A 379 2.00 2.15 13.59
C ILE A 379 1.81 1.95 12.09
N PHE A 380 1.35 0.77 11.67
CA PHE A 380 1.05 0.50 10.27
C PHE A 380 0.01 1.49 9.72
N GLY A 381 -1.02 1.83 10.51
CA GLY A 381 -1.98 2.87 10.16
C GLY A 381 -1.35 4.25 9.92
N VAL A 382 -0.39 4.64 10.75
CA VAL A 382 0.34 5.92 10.57
C VAL A 382 1.21 5.91 9.31
N LEU A 383 1.85 4.78 8.99
CA LEU A 383 2.61 4.62 7.75
C LEU A 383 1.71 4.66 6.52
N MET A 384 0.53 4.04 6.59
CA MET A 384 -0.49 4.14 5.54
C MET A 384 -0.94 5.59 5.32
N PHE A 385 -1.19 6.34 6.40
CA PHE A 385 -1.53 7.76 6.29
C PHE A 385 -0.44 8.57 5.58
N SER A 386 0.82 8.37 5.95
CA SER A 386 1.97 8.99 5.30
C SER A 386 1.99 8.70 3.79
N ARG A 387 1.72 7.45 3.41
CA ARG A 387 1.61 7.04 2.01
C ARG A 387 0.41 7.70 1.32
N GLY A 388 -0.71 7.85 2.02
CA GLY A 388 -1.91 8.55 1.55
C GLY A 388 -1.68 10.02 1.22
N VAL A 389 -0.91 10.70 2.06
CA VAL A 389 -0.46 12.08 1.77
C VAL A 389 0.31 12.13 0.44
N GLY A 390 1.25 11.20 0.23
CA GLY A 390 1.98 11.09 -1.02
C GLY A 390 1.05 10.81 -2.21
N ASN A 391 0.09 9.89 -2.06
CA ASN A 391 -0.86 9.55 -3.12
C ASN A 391 -1.72 10.76 -3.55
N ILE A 392 -2.25 11.52 -2.58
CA ILE A 392 -3.09 12.69 -2.84
C ILE A 392 -2.27 13.82 -3.48
N LEU A 393 -1.05 14.06 -2.98
CA LEU A 393 -0.20 15.15 -3.45
C LEU A 393 0.52 14.83 -4.77
N SER A 394 0.65 13.56 -5.15
CA SER A 394 1.36 13.15 -6.38
C SER A 394 0.78 13.80 -7.64
N THR A 395 -0.55 13.87 -7.76
CA THR A 395 -1.22 14.46 -8.93
C THR A 395 -1.00 15.97 -9.03
N PRO A 396 -1.35 16.80 -8.02
CA PRO A 396 -1.17 18.25 -8.14
C PRO A 396 0.31 18.65 -8.25
N VAL A 397 1.21 17.99 -7.53
CA VAL A 397 2.64 18.29 -7.60
C VAL A 397 3.20 17.93 -8.98
N SER A 398 2.93 16.73 -9.48
CA SER A 398 3.45 16.30 -10.79
C SER A 398 2.84 17.12 -11.94
N THR A 399 1.56 17.50 -11.86
CA THR A 399 0.94 18.39 -12.86
C THR A 399 1.58 19.78 -12.85
N ALA A 400 1.88 20.34 -11.67
CA ALA A 400 2.57 21.63 -11.56
C ALA A 400 4.02 21.58 -12.12
N LEU A 401 4.68 20.43 -12.00
CA LEU A 401 6.02 20.21 -12.54
C LEU A 401 6.02 19.90 -14.04
N GLN A 402 4.90 19.45 -14.59
CA GLN A 402 4.71 19.28 -16.02
C GLN A 402 4.58 20.66 -16.68
N GLY A 403 5.39 20.97 -17.68
CA GLY A 403 5.29 22.24 -18.44
C GLY A 403 6.06 23.43 -17.84
N ALA A 404 6.66 23.30 -16.67
CA ALA A 404 7.76 24.18 -16.30
C ALA A 404 8.90 23.85 -17.27
N HIS A 405 9.19 24.73 -18.24
CA HIS A 405 10.25 24.51 -19.21
C HIS A 405 11.54 24.14 -18.48
N GLY A 406 12.12 22.96 -18.84
CA GLY A 406 13.28 22.44 -18.16
C GLY A 406 14.41 23.45 -18.11
N SER A 407 15.11 23.53 -16.98
CA SER A 407 16.19 24.49 -16.73
C SER A 407 17.34 24.35 -17.74
N LEU A 408 17.53 23.15 -18.30
CA LEU A 408 18.55 22.88 -19.33
C LEU A 408 18.26 23.58 -20.67
N LEU A 409 16.97 23.66 -21.05
CA LEU A 409 16.54 24.40 -22.24
C LEU A 409 16.55 25.93 -22.01
N ALA A 410 16.26 26.38 -20.79
CA ALA A 410 16.36 27.78 -20.38
C ALA A 410 17.82 28.27 -20.34
N ALA A 411 18.80 27.37 -20.17
CA ALA A 411 20.23 27.69 -20.23
C ALA A 411 20.75 27.94 -21.64
N GLY A 412 19.92 27.98 -22.69
CA GLY A 412 20.32 28.36 -24.04
C GLY A 412 21.20 27.36 -24.80
N LEU A 413 21.27 26.10 -24.33
CA LEU A 413 21.97 25.04 -25.04
C LEU A 413 21.19 24.69 -26.32
N SER A 414 21.84 24.89 -27.47
CA SER A 414 21.27 24.67 -28.78
C SER A 414 20.78 23.23 -28.94
N ARG A 415 19.51 23.04 -29.37
CA ARG A 415 18.87 21.75 -29.66
C ARG A 415 19.68 20.75 -30.50
N ARG A 416 20.65 21.22 -31.29
CA ARG A 416 21.45 20.40 -32.21
C ARG A 416 22.57 19.59 -31.56
N SER A 417 22.91 19.86 -30.30
CA SER A 417 24.03 19.20 -29.61
C SER A 417 23.62 18.32 -28.41
N LEU A 418 22.36 18.30 -28.03
CA LEU A 418 21.90 17.47 -26.93
C LEU A 418 21.60 16.05 -27.44
N GLN A 419 22.31 15.07 -26.89
CA GLN A 419 22.01 13.66 -27.07
C GLN A 419 20.58 13.41 -26.61
N GLU A 420 19.77 12.63 -27.37
CA GLU A 420 18.45 12.25 -26.94
C GLU A 420 18.50 11.49 -25.63
N THR A 421 17.83 12.00 -24.62
CA THR A 421 17.72 11.39 -23.28
C THR A 421 16.29 11.49 -22.80
N GLY A 422 15.94 10.76 -21.72
CA GLY A 422 14.64 10.88 -21.10
C GLY A 422 14.37 12.29 -20.55
N TYR A 423 15.41 13.01 -20.12
CA TYR A 423 15.29 14.42 -19.70
C TYR A 423 14.88 15.36 -20.84
N THR A 424 15.35 15.11 -22.04
CA THR A 424 15.04 15.94 -23.21
C THR A 424 13.77 15.50 -23.94
N ALA A 425 13.19 14.39 -23.54
CA ALA A 425 11.96 13.84 -24.10
C ALA A 425 10.79 14.86 -24.02
N ALA A 426 9.96 14.92 -25.05
CA ALA A 426 8.84 15.86 -25.13
C ALA A 426 9.23 17.32 -24.79
N GLU A 427 10.37 17.77 -25.34
CA GLU A 427 10.88 19.13 -25.13
C GLU A 427 11.23 19.46 -23.67
N GLY A 428 11.61 18.46 -22.88
CA GLY A 428 11.97 18.63 -21.46
C GLY A 428 10.77 18.73 -20.51
N GLN A 429 9.57 18.43 -20.99
CA GLN A 429 8.34 18.53 -20.20
C GLN A 429 8.36 17.72 -18.92
N TYR A 430 9.12 16.62 -18.87
CA TYR A 430 9.19 15.69 -17.72
C TYR A 430 10.46 15.85 -16.87
N GLU A 431 11.39 16.76 -17.24
CA GLU A 431 12.67 16.93 -16.55
C GLU A 431 12.48 17.18 -15.04
N ASN A 432 11.71 18.21 -14.69
CA ASN A 432 11.48 18.56 -13.27
C ASN A 432 10.77 17.46 -12.49
N MET A 433 9.92 16.67 -13.16
CA MET A 433 9.23 15.55 -12.56
C MET A 433 10.20 14.40 -12.24
N ILE A 434 11.14 14.09 -13.16
CA ILE A 434 12.18 13.08 -12.95
C ILE A 434 13.09 13.50 -11.80
N LEU A 435 13.53 14.76 -11.79
CA LEU A 435 14.35 15.34 -10.71
C LEU A 435 13.64 15.28 -9.37
N TYR A 436 12.35 15.62 -9.31
CA TYR A 436 11.54 15.54 -8.10
C TYR A 436 11.45 14.12 -7.56
N VAL A 437 11.09 13.15 -8.39
CA VAL A 437 10.96 11.74 -7.98
C VAL A 437 12.29 11.20 -7.50
N GLY A 438 13.38 11.41 -8.27
CA GLY A 438 14.71 10.98 -7.89
C GLY A 438 15.18 11.61 -6.57
N SER A 439 14.91 12.90 -6.36
CA SER A 439 15.26 13.61 -5.11
C SER A 439 14.47 13.09 -3.90
N CYS A 440 13.19 12.75 -4.07
CA CYS A 440 12.39 12.10 -3.01
C CYS A 440 13.02 10.77 -2.58
N PHE A 441 13.41 9.93 -3.54
CA PHE A 441 14.06 8.64 -3.22
C PHE A 441 15.47 8.80 -2.66
N ALA A 442 16.24 9.79 -3.13
CA ALA A 442 17.54 10.13 -2.55
C ALA A 442 17.42 10.53 -1.08
N GLY A 443 16.50 11.45 -0.77
CA GLY A 443 16.20 11.88 0.59
C GLY A 443 15.73 10.71 1.48
N ALA A 444 14.83 9.87 0.97
CA ALA A 444 14.37 8.67 1.68
C ALA A 444 15.54 7.70 1.96
N THR A 445 16.46 7.51 1.00
CA THR A 445 17.66 6.69 1.18
C THR A 445 18.55 7.23 2.30
N ILE A 446 18.86 8.54 2.27
CA ILE A 446 19.69 9.20 3.29
C ILE A 446 19.09 9.02 4.68
N ILE A 447 17.78 9.30 4.84
CA ILE A 447 17.08 9.15 6.11
C ILE A 447 17.13 7.69 6.60
N THR A 448 16.94 6.73 5.71
CA THR A 448 16.99 5.30 6.05
C THR A 448 18.40 4.89 6.49
N VAL A 449 19.45 5.35 5.83
CA VAL A 449 20.85 5.09 6.23
C VAL A 449 21.16 5.71 7.60
N VAL A 450 20.72 6.95 7.85
CA VAL A 450 20.89 7.60 9.15
C VAL A 450 20.15 6.84 10.25
N GLY A 451 18.91 6.38 9.97
CA GLY A 451 18.15 5.54 10.88
C GLY A 451 18.84 4.21 11.18
N TRP A 452 19.46 3.59 10.18
CA TRP A 452 20.25 2.37 10.36
C TRP A 452 21.47 2.60 11.25
N ILE A 453 22.25 3.66 11.01
CA ILE A 453 23.39 4.03 11.85
C ILE A 453 22.95 4.27 13.30
N TYR A 454 21.82 4.96 13.49
CA TYR A 454 21.25 5.19 14.80
C TYR A 454 20.92 3.87 15.53
N GLU A 455 20.25 2.93 14.85
CA GLU A 455 19.88 1.61 15.37
C GLU A 455 21.13 0.82 15.80
N VAL A 456 22.18 0.77 14.94
CA VAL A 456 23.42 0.03 15.25
C VAL A 456 24.14 0.62 16.47
N ARG A 457 24.13 1.93 16.64
CA ARG A 457 24.78 2.57 17.80
C ARG A 457 24.04 2.29 19.10
N HIS A 458 22.70 2.26 19.10
CA HIS A 458 21.89 2.03 20.30
C HIS A 458 21.75 0.56 20.66
N HIS A 459 22.05 -0.36 19.77
CA HIS A 459 22.17 -1.78 20.12
C HIS A 459 23.51 -2.16 20.76
N ARG A 460 24.53 -1.28 20.66
CA ARG A 460 25.87 -1.51 21.26
C ARG A 460 26.06 -0.82 22.61
N SER A 461 25.14 0.04 23.00
CA SER A 461 25.03 0.67 24.34
C SER A 461 24.03 -0.07 25.21
#